data_1801ef62dbfd493841ed15698a89ea46
#
_entry.id   1801ef62dbfd493841ed15698a89ea46
#
_cell.length_a   1.000
_cell.length_b   1.000
_cell.length_c   1.000
_cell.angle_alpha   90.00
_cell.angle_beta   90.00
_cell.angle_gamma   90.00
#
_symmetry.space_group_name_H-M   'P 1'
#
loop_
_entity.id
_entity.type
_entity.pdbx_description
1 polymer ?
#
loop_
_entity_poly.entity_id
_entity_poly.type
_entity_poly.pdbx_seq_one_letter_code
_entity_poly.pdbx_strand_id
1 'polypeptide(L)'
;MKKINTLFAILLLTGSAFAQATWTIDKAHSKVGFNIAHMGVSEVEGKFNEFDGTVVAKSDDFNGAVIEFTSKTASIDTDNEKRDGHLKSPDFFEAEKYPETKFKGTLVKDGGKYKLKGDLTLHGVTKPVELDVTYGGTVDTGKGKKAGFKLSGKINRQDYGLTWSNKVPTGELVVGDEVEIVAKIELDKKA
;
A
#
# COMPACT_ATOMS: atom_id res chain seq x y z
N MET A 1 -48.42 54.24 -18.91
CA MET A 1 -47.52 53.68 -17.90
C MET A 1 -47.30 52.22 -18.26
N LYS A 2 -46.12 51.88 -18.89
CA LYS A 2 -45.76 50.49 -19.27
C LYS A 2 -45.06 49.81 -18.10
N LYS A 3 -45.60 48.74 -17.57
CA LYS A 3 -44.98 47.90 -16.54
C LYS A 3 -44.01 46.94 -17.24
N ILE A 4 -42.71 47.07 -16.95
CA ILE A 4 -41.66 46.16 -17.39
C ILE A 4 -41.57 45.03 -16.34
N ASN A 5 -41.96 43.83 -16.72
CA ASN A 5 -41.76 42.61 -15.89
C ASN A 5 -40.37 42.09 -16.21
N THR A 6 -39.44 42.30 -15.28
CA THR A 6 -38.08 41.69 -15.34
C THR A 6 -38.18 40.24 -14.84
N LEU A 7 -38.09 39.28 -15.76
CA LEU A 7 -38.02 37.86 -15.46
C LEU A 7 -36.57 37.52 -15.02
N PHE A 8 -36.36 37.26 -13.74
CA PHE A 8 -35.09 36.82 -13.19
C PHE A 8 -34.93 35.33 -13.46
N ALA A 9 -34.13 34.96 -14.45
CA ALA A 9 -33.79 33.56 -14.73
C ALA A 9 -32.75 33.10 -13.71
N ILE A 10 -33.17 32.28 -12.74
CA ILE A 10 -32.22 31.61 -11.80
C ILE A 10 -31.58 30.45 -12.55
N LEU A 11 -30.31 30.61 -12.91
CA LEU A 11 -29.50 29.56 -13.50
C LEU A 11 -29.10 28.59 -12.39
N LEU A 12 -29.81 27.47 -12.23
CA LEU A 12 -29.41 26.38 -11.33
C LEU A 12 -28.17 25.69 -11.92
N LEU A 13 -27.00 26.03 -11.41
CA LEU A 13 -25.76 25.29 -11.62
C LEU A 13 -25.88 23.94 -10.88
N THR A 14 -26.35 22.91 -11.56
CA THR A 14 -26.26 21.52 -11.07
C THR A 14 -24.80 21.07 -11.15
N GLY A 15 -24.03 21.33 -10.10
CA GLY A 15 -22.72 20.71 -9.92
C GLY A 15 -22.90 19.20 -9.83
N SER A 16 -22.39 18.43 -10.81
CA SER A 16 -22.31 16.99 -10.72
C SER A 16 -21.35 16.67 -9.56
N ALA A 17 -21.88 16.34 -8.39
CA ALA A 17 -21.11 15.74 -7.31
C ALA A 17 -20.68 14.35 -7.81
N PHE A 18 -19.41 14.22 -8.22
CA PHE A 18 -18.83 12.90 -8.47
C PHE A 18 -18.88 12.11 -7.17
N ALA A 19 -19.72 11.11 -7.12
CA ALA A 19 -19.84 10.23 -5.96
C ALA A 19 -18.51 9.52 -5.75
N GLN A 20 -17.88 9.81 -4.63
CA GLN A 20 -16.65 9.17 -4.20
C GLN A 20 -16.92 7.70 -3.93
N ALA A 21 -16.17 6.80 -4.57
CA ALA A 21 -16.31 5.37 -4.38
C ALA A 21 -15.30 4.86 -3.35
N THR A 22 -15.78 4.11 -2.37
CA THR A 22 -14.92 3.41 -1.40
C THR A 22 -14.73 1.96 -1.85
N TRP A 23 -13.49 1.51 -1.83
CA TRP A 23 -13.08 0.16 -2.13
C TRP A 23 -12.37 -0.44 -0.92
N THR A 24 -12.54 -1.73 -0.70
CA THR A 24 -11.89 -2.49 0.37
C THR A 24 -11.02 -3.60 -0.23
N ILE A 25 -9.99 -4.01 0.48
CA ILE A 25 -9.12 -5.08 0.01
C ILE A 25 -9.84 -6.43 0.11
N ASP A 26 -9.87 -7.17 -1.00
CA ASP A 26 -10.22 -8.60 -1.00
C ASP A 26 -9.01 -9.39 -0.49
N LYS A 27 -9.04 -9.78 0.79
CA LYS A 27 -7.93 -10.45 1.48
C LYS A 27 -7.65 -11.84 0.91
N ALA A 28 -8.66 -12.51 0.33
CA ALA A 28 -8.50 -13.85 -0.24
C ALA A 28 -7.68 -13.83 -1.55
N HIS A 29 -7.73 -12.73 -2.29
CA HIS A 29 -7.07 -12.58 -3.58
C HIS A 29 -5.93 -11.54 -3.56
N SER A 30 -5.55 -11.07 -2.37
CA SER A 30 -4.46 -10.11 -2.18
C SER A 30 -3.28 -10.71 -1.43
N LYS A 31 -2.09 -10.19 -1.72
CA LYS A 31 -0.84 -10.51 -1.02
C LYS A 31 -0.03 -9.25 -0.81
N VAL A 32 0.54 -9.10 0.38
CA VAL A 32 1.47 -8.04 0.73
C VAL A 32 2.72 -8.67 1.32
N GLY A 33 3.86 -8.36 0.74
CA GLY A 33 5.11 -9.00 1.13
C GLY A 33 6.34 -8.18 0.76
N PHE A 34 7.48 -8.82 0.89
CA PHE A 34 8.78 -8.22 0.63
C PHE A 34 9.79 -9.27 0.18
N ASN A 35 10.83 -8.82 -0.52
CA ASN A 35 12.03 -9.59 -0.84
C ASN A 35 13.25 -8.89 -0.24
N ILE A 36 14.21 -9.65 0.26
CA ILE A 36 15.44 -9.12 0.81
C ILE A 36 16.62 -10.05 0.51
N ALA A 37 17.76 -9.48 0.11
CA ALA A 37 18.97 -10.26 -0.18
C ALA A 37 19.49 -10.97 1.07
N HIS A 38 19.92 -12.22 0.88
CA HIS A 38 20.52 -13.07 1.91
C HIS A 38 21.90 -13.52 1.49
N MET A 39 22.93 -13.13 2.25
CA MET A 39 24.35 -13.45 2.04
C MET A 39 24.89 -13.09 0.63
N GLY A 40 24.19 -12.22 -0.11
CA GLY A 40 24.56 -11.85 -1.48
C GLY A 40 24.36 -12.95 -2.54
N VAL A 41 23.82 -14.12 -2.18
CA VAL A 41 23.67 -15.28 -3.07
C VAL A 41 22.21 -15.73 -3.30
N SER A 42 21.30 -15.29 -2.45
CA SER A 42 19.88 -15.65 -2.53
C SER A 42 19.03 -14.52 -1.98
N GLU A 43 17.71 -14.72 -1.99
CA GLU A 43 16.75 -13.82 -1.40
C GLU A 43 15.86 -14.58 -0.40
N VAL A 44 15.40 -13.86 0.61
CA VAL A 44 14.31 -14.28 1.49
C VAL A 44 13.06 -13.53 1.06
N GLU A 45 12.02 -14.28 0.74
CA GLU A 45 10.68 -13.74 0.57
C GLU A 45 9.94 -13.80 1.91
N GLY A 46 9.15 -12.76 2.19
CA GLY A 46 8.27 -12.71 3.34
C GLY A 46 6.94 -12.06 3.00
N LYS A 47 5.94 -12.32 3.79
CA LYS A 47 4.58 -11.78 3.66
C LYS A 47 4.00 -11.41 5.02
N PHE A 48 2.94 -10.60 4.99
CA PHE A 48 2.09 -10.36 6.15
C PHE A 48 0.76 -11.05 5.91
N ASN A 49 0.36 -11.95 6.80
CA ASN A 49 -0.87 -12.72 6.68
C ASN A 49 -2.11 -11.94 7.13
N GLU A 50 -1.93 -10.90 7.97
CA GLU A 50 -3.00 -10.06 8.48
C GLU A 50 -2.80 -8.61 8.05
N PHE A 51 -3.64 -8.15 7.15
CA PHE A 51 -3.64 -6.77 6.66
C PHE A 51 -5.06 -6.31 6.34
N ASP A 52 -5.24 -4.99 6.28
CA ASP A 52 -6.48 -4.33 5.85
C ASP A 52 -6.17 -3.01 5.16
N GLY A 53 -7.16 -2.50 4.41
CA GLY A 53 -7.02 -1.19 3.80
C GLY A 53 -8.27 -0.74 3.06
N THR A 54 -8.30 0.56 2.84
CA THR A 54 -9.36 1.23 2.07
C THR A 54 -8.75 2.10 0.99
N VAL A 55 -9.44 2.16 -0.13
CA VAL A 55 -9.12 3.03 -1.25
C VAL A 55 -10.34 3.88 -1.56
N VAL A 56 -10.16 5.19 -1.52
CA VAL A 56 -11.24 6.14 -1.81
C VAL A 56 -10.94 6.81 -3.14
N ALA A 57 -11.69 6.46 -4.18
CA ALA A 57 -11.49 6.92 -5.55
C ALA A 57 -12.59 7.89 -5.99
N LYS A 58 -12.20 8.98 -6.65
CA LYS A 58 -13.12 9.97 -7.23
C LYS A 58 -13.42 9.71 -8.71
N SER A 59 -12.67 8.79 -9.32
CA SER A 59 -12.78 8.42 -10.73
C SER A 59 -12.52 6.93 -10.93
N ASP A 60 -13.04 6.39 -12.04
CA ASP A 60 -12.89 4.96 -12.36
C ASP A 60 -11.45 4.59 -12.78
N ASP A 61 -10.60 5.57 -13.07
CA ASP A 61 -9.17 5.35 -13.35
C ASP A 61 -8.29 5.46 -12.10
N PHE A 62 -8.88 5.64 -10.90
CA PHE A 62 -8.19 5.75 -9.61
C PHE A 62 -7.15 6.88 -9.50
N ASN A 63 -7.05 7.80 -10.46
CA ASN A 63 -6.14 8.92 -10.32
C ASN A 63 -6.57 9.83 -9.16
N GLY A 64 -5.63 10.13 -8.26
CA GLY A 64 -5.91 10.88 -7.03
C GLY A 64 -6.64 10.07 -5.96
N ALA A 65 -6.74 8.74 -6.10
CA ALA A 65 -7.32 7.89 -5.06
C ALA A 65 -6.48 7.94 -3.78
N VAL A 66 -7.15 8.09 -2.64
CA VAL A 66 -6.51 8.07 -1.31
C VAL A 66 -6.53 6.65 -0.77
N ILE A 67 -5.37 6.20 -0.31
CA ILE A 67 -5.16 4.86 0.22
C ILE A 67 -4.79 4.96 1.71
N GLU A 68 -5.46 4.16 2.53
CA GLU A 68 -5.06 3.85 3.90
C GLU A 68 -4.90 2.34 4.02
N PHE A 69 -3.75 1.91 4.56
CA PHE A 69 -3.40 0.50 4.70
C PHE A 69 -2.76 0.23 6.05
N THR A 70 -3.03 -0.93 6.61
CA THR A 70 -2.38 -1.44 7.82
C THR A 70 -2.05 -2.93 7.66
N SER A 71 -0.95 -3.38 8.26
CA SER A 71 -0.68 -4.81 8.47
C SER A 71 -0.24 -5.06 9.91
N LYS A 72 -0.58 -6.24 10.44
CA LYS A 72 -0.13 -6.67 11.76
C LYS A 72 1.31 -7.15 11.68
N THR A 73 2.20 -6.52 12.44
CA THR A 73 3.63 -6.89 12.46
C THR A 73 3.83 -8.35 12.88
N ALA A 74 3.05 -8.83 13.85
CA ALA A 74 3.12 -10.21 14.33
C ALA A 74 2.67 -11.26 13.29
N SER A 75 2.03 -10.85 12.19
CA SER A 75 1.59 -11.75 11.13
C SER A 75 2.65 -12.00 10.05
N ILE A 76 3.88 -11.51 10.26
CA ILE A 76 5.00 -11.77 9.37
C ILE A 76 5.27 -13.27 9.27
N ASP A 77 5.47 -13.73 8.05
CA ASP A 77 5.64 -15.12 7.70
C ASP A 77 6.63 -15.22 6.53
N THR A 78 7.70 -15.96 6.74
CA THR A 78 8.76 -16.21 5.76
C THR A 78 8.91 -17.71 5.48
N ASP A 79 7.88 -18.51 5.80
CA ASP A 79 7.85 -19.97 5.71
C ASP A 79 8.95 -20.63 6.58
N ASN A 80 9.37 -19.96 7.70
CA ASN A 80 10.35 -20.47 8.66
C ASN A 80 10.08 -19.91 10.07
N GLU A 81 9.52 -20.73 10.95
CA GLU A 81 9.10 -20.31 12.30
C GLU A 81 10.22 -19.69 13.15
N LYS A 82 11.45 -20.23 13.05
CA LYS A 82 12.60 -19.70 13.81
C LYS A 82 12.95 -18.30 13.34
N ARG A 83 12.98 -18.07 12.02
CA ARG A 83 13.22 -16.75 11.44
C ARG A 83 12.09 -15.80 11.77
N ASP A 84 10.86 -16.22 11.67
CA ASP A 84 9.69 -15.40 11.98
C ASP A 84 9.66 -14.97 13.45
N GLY A 85 10.07 -15.87 14.37
CA GLY A 85 10.26 -15.56 15.78
C GLY A 85 11.32 -14.47 15.98
N HIS A 86 12.46 -14.58 15.28
CA HIS A 86 13.52 -13.56 15.35
C HIS A 86 13.09 -12.23 14.72
N LEU A 87 12.37 -12.26 13.60
CA LEU A 87 11.85 -11.04 12.98
C LEU A 87 10.86 -10.29 13.90
N LYS A 88 10.08 -11.00 14.72
CA LYS A 88 9.13 -10.39 15.68
C LYS A 88 9.81 -9.84 16.93
N SER A 89 11.06 -10.24 17.22
CA SER A 89 11.81 -9.88 18.43
C SER A 89 12.29 -8.41 18.41
N PRO A 90 12.83 -7.91 19.55
CA PRO A 90 13.44 -6.58 19.64
C PRO A 90 14.64 -6.36 18.71
N ASP A 91 15.26 -7.43 18.20
CA ASP A 91 16.37 -7.33 17.22
C ASP A 91 15.91 -6.79 15.87
N PHE A 92 14.61 -6.96 15.54
CA PHE A 92 14.04 -6.55 14.26
C PHE A 92 12.78 -5.68 14.43
N PHE A 93 11.59 -6.24 14.19
CA PHE A 93 10.36 -5.47 14.14
C PHE A 93 9.80 -5.09 15.52
N GLU A 94 10.28 -5.71 16.60
CA GLU A 94 9.77 -5.48 17.98
C GLU A 94 8.22 -5.46 18.00
N ALA A 95 7.62 -6.55 17.51
CA ALA A 95 6.18 -6.61 17.17
C ALA A 95 5.24 -6.32 18.34
N GLU A 96 5.67 -6.54 19.59
CA GLU A 96 4.90 -6.20 20.79
C GLU A 96 4.79 -4.69 20.98
N LYS A 97 5.85 -3.94 20.68
CA LYS A 97 5.91 -2.49 20.82
C LYS A 97 5.39 -1.77 19.58
N TYR A 98 5.64 -2.33 18.41
CA TYR A 98 5.20 -1.80 17.11
C TYR A 98 4.27 -2.79 16.41
N PRO A 99 3.03 -2.96 16.91
CA PRO A 99 2.14 -4.02 16.47
C PRO A 99 1.62 -3.85 15.04
N GLU A 100 1.80 -2.66 14.43
CA GLU A 100 1.27 -2.35 13.11
C GLU A 100 2.28 -1.61 12.24
N THR A 101 2.35 -2.04 10.98
CA THR A 101 2.90 -1.25 9.88
C THR A 101 1.75 -0.49 9.22
N LYS A 102 1.95 0.79 8.89
CA LYS A 102 0.90 1.64 8.30
C LYS A 102 1.41 2.34 7.05
N PHE A 103 0.49 2.54 6.12
CA PHE A 103 0.75 3.39 4.96
C PHE A 103 -0.45 4.29 4.71
N LYS A 104 -0.18 5.56 4.39
CA LYS A 104 -1.18 6.51 3.94
C LYS A 104 -0.64 7.29 2.75
N GLY A 105 -1.37 7.28 1.64
CA GLY A 105 -0.87 7.93 0.44
C GLY A 105 -1.93 8.14 -0.62
N THR A 106 -1.44 8.55 -1.80
CA THR A 106 -2.27 8.87 -2.95
C THR A 106 -1.72 8.19 -4.20
N LEU A 107 -2.60 7.60 -4.98
CA LEU A 107 -2.28 7.06 -6.29
C LEU A 107 -2.26 8.20 -7.32
N VAL A 108 -1.12 8.37 -7.96
CA VAL A 108 -0.91 9.43 -8.96
C VAL A 108 -0.66 8.79 -10.33
N LYS A 109 -1.38 9.24 -11.34
CA LYS A 109 -1.17 8.85 -12.73
C LYS A 109 -0.30 9.89 -13.42
N ASP A 110 0.85 9.46 -13.95
CA ASP A 110 1.79 10.29 -14.68
C ASP A 110 2.20 9.60 -15.98
N GLY A 111 1.94 10.25 -17.11
CA GLY A 111 2.31 9.72 -18.43
C GLY A 111 1.82 8.31 -18.75
N GLY A 112 0.66 7.89 -18.21
CA GLY A 112 0.09 6.55 -18.38
C GLY A 112 0.61 5.49 -17.39
N LYS A 113 1.57 5.83 -16.53
CA LYS A 113 2.04 5.02 -15.41
C LYS A 113 1.38 5.48 -14.12
N TYR A 114 1.34 4.61 -13.14
CA TYR A 114 0.86 4.95 -11.81
C TYR A 114 1.99 4.85 -10.79
N LYS A 115 1.96 5.79 -9.85
CA LYS A 115 2.84 5.82 -8.68
C LYS A 115 1.97 5.95 -7.43
N LEU A 116 2.27 5.17 -6.42
CA LEU A 116 1.69 5.34 -5.09
C LEU A 116 2.68 6.12 -4.24
N LYS A 117 2.32 7.37 -3.89
CA LYS A 117 3.16 8.27 -3.09
C LYS A 117 2.52 8.47 -1.73
N GLY A 118 3.29 8.32 -0.66
CA GLY A 118 2.75 8.49 0.68
C GLY A 118 3.77 8.21 1.77
N ASP A 119 3.26 8.13 2.99
CA ASP A 119 4.05 7.91 4.18
C ASP A 119 3.90 6.46 4.66
N LEU A 120 5.03 5.77 4.77
CA LEU A 120 5.14 4.45 5.37
C LEU A 120 5.62 4.58 6.80
N THR A 121 4.85 4.04 7.74
CA THR A 121 5.25 3.88 9.14
C THR A 121 5.63 2.43 9.38
N LEU A 122 6.89 2.21 9.72
CA LEU A 122 7.47 0.90 10.00
C LEU A 122 8.33 1.03 11.25
N HIS A 123 8.20 0.07 12.21
CA HIS A 123 8.97 0.09 13.46
C HIS A 123 8.90 1.46 14.19
N GLY A 124 7.73 2.10 14.17
CA GLY A 124 7.51 3.42 14.79
C GLY A 124 8.09 4.62 14.03
N VAL A 125 8.81 4.42 12.95
CA VAL A 125 9.39 5.49 12.12
C VAL A 125 8.54 5.71 10.87
N THR A 126 8.22 6.97 10.57
CA THR A 126 7.45 7.34 9.38
C THR A 126 8.35 8.04 8.37
N LYS A 127 8.34 7.56 7.13
CA LYS A 127 9.09 8.18 6.02
C LYS A 127 8.28 8.18 4.73
N PRO A 128 8.49 9.18 3.85
CA PRO A 128 7.87 9.20 2.53
C PRO A 128 8.46 8.06 1.67
N VAL A 129 7.57 7.40 0.93
CA VAL A 129 7.93 6.37 -0.04
C VAL A 129 7.16 6.57 -1.34
N GLU A 130 7.74 6.07 -2.43
CA GLU A 130 7.11 6.01 -3.73
C GLU A 130 7.20 4.58 -4.26
N LEU A 131 6.04 4.00 -4.62
CA LEU A 131 5.97 2.66 -5.19
C LEU A 131 5.47 2.74 -6.64
N ASP A 132 6.05 1.93 -7.50
CA ASP A 132 5.54 1.69 -8.85
C ASP A 132 4.25 0.91 -8.77
N VAL A 133 3.26 1.29 -9.59
CA VAL A 133 1.97 0.62 -9.62
C VAL A 133 1.59 0.26 -11.05
N THR A 134 1.22 -0.99 -11.23
CA THR A 134 0.55 -1.48 -12.44
C THR A 134 -0.93 -1.66 -12.13
N TYR A 135 -1.79 -0.90 -12.80
CA TYR A 135 -3.23 -1.08 -12.75
C TYR A 135 -3.65 -2.15 -13.75
N GLY A 136 -4.27 -3.22 -13.26
CA GLY A 136 -4.72 -4.35 -14.07
C GLY A 136 -6.11 -4.18 -14.70
N GLY A 137 -6.81 -3.11 -14.33
CA GLY A 137 -8.15 -2.84 -14.79
C GLY A 137 -9.23 -3.07 -13.74
N THR A 138 -10.46 -2.70 -14.11
CA THR A 138 -11.69 -2.92 -13.31
C THR A 138 -12.63 -3.81 -14.11
N VAL A 139 -13.29 -4.74 -13.43
CA VAL A 139 -14.31 -5.63 -13.98
C VAL A 139 -15.60 -5.51 -13.19
N ASP A 140 -16.72 -5.49 -13.88
CA ASP A 140 -18.05 -5.67 -13.29
C ASP A 140 -18.38 -7.17 -13.29
N THR A 141 -18.62 -7.72 -12.11
CA THR A 141 -18.90 -9.16 -11.92
C THR A 141 -20.39 -9.48 -11.97
N GLY A 142 -21.27 -8.49 -12.17
CA GLY A 142 -22.70 -8.61 -12.02
C GLY A 142 -23.20 -8.65 -10.56
N LYS A 143 -22.26 -8.76 -9.59
CA LYS A 143 -22.51 -8.70 -8.13
C LYS A 143 -21.77 -7.55 -7.46
N GLY A 144 -21.03 -6.76 -8.22
CA GLY A 144 -20.20 -5.66 -7.76
C GLY A 144 -19.00 -5.48 -8.69
N LYS A 145 -18.15 -4.50 -8.41
CA LYS A 145 -16.95 -4.24 -9.21
C LYS A 145 -15.71 -4.66 -8.45
N LYS A 146 -14.75 -5.22 -9.18
CA LYS A 146 -13.41 -5.55 -8.68
C LYS A 146 -12.35 -4.79 -9.48
N ALA A 147 -11.25 -4.42 -8.82
CA ALA A 147 -10.12 -3.75 -9.45
C ALA A 147 -8.81 -4.39 -9.01
N GLY A 148 -7.85 -4.58 -9.94
CA GLY A 148 -6.60 -5.25 -9.66
C GLY A 148 -5.39 -4.32 -9.77
N PHE A 149 -4.41 -4.48 -8.84
CA PHE A 149 -3.19 -3.70 -8.80
C PHE A 149 -1.98 -4.57 -8.46
N LYS A 150 -0.82 -4.23 -9.02
CA LYS A 150 0.48 -4.75 -8.59
C LYS A 150 1.33 -3.56 -8.19
N LEU A 151 2.03 -3.67 -7.06
CA LEU A 151 2.88 -2.63 -6.52
C LEU A 151 4.27 -3.20 -6.30
N SER A 152 5.29 -2.38 -6.56
CA SER A 152 6.67 -2.68 -6.17
C SER A 152 7.45 -1.40 -5.88
N GLY A 153 8.43 -1.49 -4.99
CA GLY A 153 9.33 -0.41 -4.68
C GLY A 153 10.35 -0.82 -3.64
N LYS A 154 11.36 0.01 -3.42
CA LYS A 154 12.48 -0.30 -2.55
C LYS A 154 12.58 0.69 -1.41
N ILE A 155 12.93 0.19 -0.23
CA ILE A 155 13.25 0.99 0.95
C ILE A 155 14.57 0.49 1.55
N ASN A 156 15.23 1.34 2.31
CA ASN A 156 16.31 0.91 3.18
C ASN A 156 15.74 0.63 4.58
N ARG A 157 15.85 -0.61 5.06
CA ARG A 157 15.32 -1.01 6.38
C ARG A 157 15.95 -0.27 7.54
N GLN A 158 17.23 0.12 7.39
CA GLN A 158 17.95 0.84 8.44
C GLN A 158 17.40 2.24 8.67
N ASP A 159 16.80 2.84 7.66
CA ASP A 159 16.09 4.12 7.77
C ASP A 159 14.89 4.09 8.73
N TYR A 160 14.39 2.89 9.03
CA TYR A 160 13.29 2.63 9.97
C TYR A 160 13.77 2.04 11.29
N GLY A 161 15.08 2.07 11.56
CA GLY A 161 15.63 1.54 12.81
C GLY A 161 15.76 0.01 12.86
N LEU A 162 15.53 -0.70 11.76
CA LEU A 162 15.76 -2.15 11.65
C LEU A 162 17.26 -2.40 11.37
N THR A 163 18.08 -2.21 12.40
CA THR A 163 19.54 -2.10 12.26
C THR A 163 20.30 -3.39 12.52
N TRP A 164 19.60 -4.49 12.88
CA TRP A 164 20.28 -5.76 13.07
C TRP A 164 21.15 -6.10 11.84
N SER A 165 22.41 -6.40 12.08
CA SER A 165 23.38 -6.67 11.03
C SER A 165 24.39 -7.69 11.51
N ASN A 166 24.72 -8.63 10.63
CA ASN A 166 25.81 -9.57 10.81
C ASN A 166 26.47 -9.80 9.45
N LYS A 167 27.73 -10.25 9.46
CA LYS A 167 28.50 -10.51 8.25
C LYS A 167 28.99 -11.95 8.24
N VAL A 168 29.03 -12.52 7.04
CA VAL A 168 29.76 -13.78 6.81
C VAL A 168 31.26 -13.52 6.75
N PRO A 169 32.13 -14.54 6.90
CA PRO A 169 33.59 -14.36 6.90
C PRO A 169 34.18 -13.66 5.66
N THR A 170 33.48 -13.74 4.53
CA THR A 170 33.84 -13.09 3.26
C THR A 170 33.48 -11.59 3.22
N GLY A 171 32.73 -11.09 4.22
CA GLY A 171 32.45 -9.68 4.41
C GLY A 171 31.03 -9.25 3.98
N GLU A 172 30.27 -10.09 3.26
CA GLU A 172 28.91 -9.81 2.86
C GLU A 172 27.97 -9.78 4.05
N LEU A 173 26.90 -8.97 3.95
CA LEU A 173 25.84 -8.93 4.94
C LEU A 173 25.04 -10.24 4.91
N VAL A 174 24.72 -10.77 6.10
CA VAL A 174 23.81 -11.92 6.23
C VAL A 174 22.41 -11.54 5.71
N VAL A 175 21.96 -10.31 5.98
CA VAL A 175 20.72 -9.75 5.46
C VAL A 175 20.97 -8.37 4.86
N GLY A 176 20.51 -8.14 3.65
CA GLY A 176 20.68 -6.87 2.93
C GLY A 176 19.99 -5.69 3.64
N ASP A 177 20.37 -4.49 3.26
CA ASP A 177 19.75 -3.26 3.79
C ASP A 177 18.58 -2.79 2.93
N GLU A 178 18.62 -3.07 1.63
CA GLU A 178 17.55 -2.78 0.70
C GLU A 178 16.49 -3.88 0.78
N VAL A 179 15.25 -3.47 0.98
CA VAL A 179 14.05 -4.31 0.99
C VAL A 179 13.18 -3.91 -0.18
N GLU A 180 12.86 -4.86 -1.05
CA GLU A 180 11.84 -4.69 -2.07
C GLU A 180 10.47 -4.98 -1.48
N ILE A 181 9.60 -3.96 -1.45
CA ILE A 181 8.18 -4.12 -1.13
C ILE A 181 7.48 -4.64 -2.37
N VAL A 182 6.66 -5.68 -2.23
CA VAL A 182 5.84 -6.24 -3.31
C VAL A 182 4.41 -6.45 -2.83
N ALA A 183 3.43 -6.07 -3.65
CA ALA A 183 2.04 -6.36 -3.34
C ALA A 183 1.25 -6.68 -4.60
N LYS A 184 0.27 -7.58 -4.46
CA LYS A 184 -0.78 -7.88 -5.45
C LYS A 184 -2.09 -7.67 -4.73
N ILE A 185 -2.87 -6.70 -5.17
CA ILE A 185 -4.08 -6.26 -4.49
C ILE A 185 -5.27 -6.39 -5.43
N GLU A 186 -6.29 -7.04 -4.96
CA GLU A 186 -7.63 -7.00 -5.52
C GLU A 186 -8.53 -6.19 -4.60
N LEU A 187 -9.32 -5.30 -5.16
CA LEU A 187 -10.24 -4.44 -4.44
C LEU A 187 -11.68 -4.78 -4.80
N ASP A 188 -12.55 -4.77 -3.79
CA ASP A 188 -14.00 -4.82 -3.93
C ASP A 188 -14.60 -3.42 -3.77
N LYS A 189 -15.44 -2.99 -4.72
CA LYS A 189 -16.18 -1.75 -4.58
C LYS A 189 -17.26 -1.92 -3.52
N LYS A 190 -17.22 -1.08 -2.50
CA LYS A 190 -18.25 -1.03 -1.47
C LYS A 190 -19.56 -0.49 -2.08
N ALA A 191 -20.68 -1.16 -1.79
CA ALA A 191 -22.01 -0.74 -2.22
C ALA A 191 -22.41 0.60 -1.60
#